data_ba1109d3ae56cf5c9bf629e5d778b91b
#
_entry.id   ba1109d3ae56cf5c9bf629e5d778b91b
#
_cell.length_a   1.000
_cell.length_b   1.000
_cell.length_c   1.000
_cell.angle_alpha   90.00
_cell.angle_beta   90.00
_cell.angle_gamma   90.00
#
_symmetry.space_group_name_H-M   'P 1'
#
loop_
_entity.id
_entity.type
_entity.pdbx_description
1 polymer ?
#
loop_
_entity_poly.entity_id
_entity_poly.type
_entity_poly.pdbx_seq_one_letter_code
_entity_poly.pdbx_strand_id
1 'polypeptide(L)'
;MINKIYKSVLITGASSGIGLETLKRFFKENIKIYALDKDISKLERLKRKHNFNIIQMNLFDTNEIYNILSKLKIDIIICNAGIGRGAEGILKASREDIEVSTKLNVESYLHTLKAVVPGMVKRRKGHVV
;
A
#
# COMPACT_ATOMS: atom_id res chain seq x y z
N MET A 1 -8.06 2.82 -19.96
CA MET A 1 -8.28 1.39 -20.29
C MET A 1 -8.18 0.44 -19.11
N ILE A 2 -7.39 0.75 -18.08
CA ILE A 2 -7.31 -0.01 -16.80
C ILE A 2 -8.70 -0.23 -16.21
N ASN A 3 -9.55 0.81 -16.22
CA ASN A 3 -10.92 0.77 -15.70
C ASN A 3 -11.88 -0.21 -16.41
N LYS A 4 -11.56 -0.68 -17.60
CA LYS A 4 -12.36 -1.71 -18.28
C LYS A 4 -12.18 -3.08 -17.60
N ILE A 5 -10.97 -3.36 -17.15
CA ILE A 5 -10.60 -4.64 -16.54
C ILE A 5 -10.69 -4.57 -15.02
N TYR A 6 -10.09 -3.57 -14.40
CA TYR A 6 -9.98 -3.41 -12.96
C TYR A 6 -10.88 -2.29 -12.44
N LYS A 7 -11.46 -2.47 -11.25
CA LYS A 7 -12.40 -1.54 -10.64
C LYS A 7 -11.89 -0.90 -9.36
N SER A 8 -10.77 -1.39 -8.82
CA SER A 8 -10.19 -0.85 -7.60
C SER A 8 -8.68 -1.03 -7.55
N VAL A 9 -8.00 -0.08 -6.88
CA VAL A 9 -6.57 -0.13 -6.58
C VAL A 9 -6.33 0.21 -5.11
N LEU A 10 -5.41 -0.53 -4.49
CA LEU A 10 -4.82 -0.21 -3.18
C LEU A 10 -3.36 0.17 -3.39
N ILE A 11 -2.94 1.30 -2.83
CA ILE A 11 -1.56 1.78 -2.88
C ILE A 11 -1.07 1.92 -1.45
N THR A 12 -0.01 1.21 -1.07
CA THR A 12 0.63 1.35 0.23
C THR A 12 1.78 2.37 0.17
N GLY A 13 2.00 3.11 1.26
CA GLY A 13 2.98 4.21 1.27
C GLY A 13 2.56 5.36 0.35
N ALA A 14 1.27 5.66 0.30
CA ALA A 14 0.67 6.56 -0.68
C ALA A 14 0.86 8.06 -0.36
N SER A 15 1.41 8.43 0.80
CA SER A 15 1.55 9.83 1.23
C SER A 15 2.82 10.52 0.73
N SER A 16 3.78 9.77 0.20
CA SER A 16 5.08 10.32 -0.20
C SER A 16 5.72 9.62 -1.40
N GLY A 17 6.71 10.25 -1.99
CA GLY A 17 7.58 9.69 -3.03
C GLY A 17 6.81 9.05 -4.19
N ILE A 18 7.25 7.85 -4.57
CA ILE A 18 6.70 7.08 -5.70
C ILE A 18 5.22 6.76 -5.46
N GLY A 19 4.84 6.38 -4.23
CA GLY A 19 3.45 6.06 -3.90
C GLY A 19 2.50 7.23 -4.11
N LEU A 20 2.91 8.44 -3.73
CA LEU A 20 2.12 9.65 -3.93
C LEU A 20 1.97 10.00 -5.42
N GLU A 21 3.03 9.90 -6.20
CA GLU A 21 2.95 10.17 -7.63
C GLU A 21 2.12 9.10 -8.36
N THR A 22 2.21 7.86 -7.93
CA THR A 22 1.35 6.77 -8.40
C THR A 22 -0.12 7.06 -8.09
N LEU A 23 -0.44 7.46 -6.85
CA LEU A 23 -1.79 7.87 -6.44
C LEU A 23 -2.35 8.96 -7.37
N LYS A 24 -1.58 10.01 -7.62
CA LYS A 24 -2.00 11.12 -8.51
C LYS A 24 -2.30 10.66 -9.92
N ARG A 25 -1.56 9.69 -10.46
CA ARG A 25 -1.83 9.13 -11.79
C ARG A 25 -3.17 8.41 -11.85
N PHE A 26 -3.56 7.72 -10.77
CA PHE A 26 -4.85 7.04 -10.70
C PHE A 26 -6.06 7.98 -10.58
N PHE A 27 -5.89 9.25 -10.25
CA PHE A 27 -7.00 10.23 -10.26
C PHE A 27 -7.66 10.41 -11.63
N LYS A 28 -6.95 10.08 -12.70
CA LYS A 28 -7.47 10.12 -14.07
C LYS A 28 -8.24 8.86 -14.47
N GLU A 29 -8.16 7.81 -13.66
CA GLU A 29 -8.82 6.54 -13.93
C GLU A 29 -10.17 6.48 -13.18
N ASN A 30 -11.20 5.98 -13.85
CA ASN A 30 -12.51 5.80 -13.23
C ASN A 30 -12.57 4.48 -12.47
N ILE A 31 -11.77 4.38 -11.40
CA ILE A 31 -11.70 3.22 -10.51
C ILE A 31 -11.70 3.66 -9.04
N LYS A 32 -12.09 2.78 -8.15
CA LYS A 32 -12.07 3.04 -6.72
C LYS A 32 -10.63 2.98 -6.19
N ILE A 33 -10.18 4.05 -5.56
CA ILE A 33 -8.80 4.16 -5.05
C ILE A 33 -8.81 4.06 -3.53
N TYR A 34 -7.89 3.27 -2.99
CA TYR A 34 -7.55 3.19 -1.57
C TYR A 34 -6.08 3.60 -1.41
N ALA A 35 -5.85 4.70 -0.70
CA ALA A 35 -4.53 5.20 -0.37
C ALA A 35 -4.22 4.88 1.09
N LEU A 36 -3.23 4.03 1.35
CA LEU A 36 -2.84 3.58 2.67
C LEU A 36 -1.50 4.19 3.07
N ASP A 37 -1.46 4.80 4.24
CA ASP A 37 -0.23 5.26 4.88
C ASP A 37 -0.42 5.37 6.40
N LYS A 38 0.68 5.42 7.15
CA LYS A 38 0.65 5.71 8.60
C LYS A 38 0.43 7.20 8.87
N ASP A 39 1.01 8.09 8.04
CA ASP A 39 0.79 9.53 8.07
C ASP A 39 -0.10 9.96 6.91
N ILE A 40 -1.32 10.34 7.24
CA ILE A 40 -2.36 10.68 6.25
C ILE A 40 -2.52 12.18 6.01
N SER A 41 -1.75 13.05 6.66
CA SER A 41 -1.92 14.51 6.61
C SER A 41 -1.93 15.06 5.17
N LYS A 42 -1.06 14.53 4.32
CA LYS A 42 -1.00 14.93 2.91
C LYS A 42 -2.16 14.34 2.11
N LEU A 43 -2.59 13.13 2.42
CA LEU A 43 -3.72 12.47 1.77
C LEU A 43 -5.03 13.21 2.08
N GLU A 44 -5.24 13.66 3.31
CA GLU A 44 -6.41 14.45 3.70
C GLU A 44 -6.49 15.77 2.91
N ARG A 45 -5.37 16.43 2.70
CA ARG A 45 -5.33 17.65 1.86
C ARG A 45 -5.72 17.35 0.40
N LEU A 46 -5.23 16.25 -0.16
CA LEU A 46 -5.56 15.83 -1.53
C LEU A 46 -7.02 15.40 -1.67
N LYS A 47 -7.60 14.78 -0.64
CA LYS A 47 -9.00 14.31 -0.62
C LYS A 47 -10.00 15.45 -0.79
N ARG A 48 -9.63 16.69 -0.44
CA ARG A 48 -10.47 17.88 -0.66
C ARG A 48 -10.72 18.17 -2.15
N LYS A 49 -9.84 17.70 -3.04
CA LYS A 49 -9.90 17.95 -4.49
C LYS A 49 -10.13 16.69 -5.32
N HIS A 50 -9.95 15.50 -4.74
CA HIS A 50 -10.02 14.23 -5.44
C HIS A 50 -10.83 13.20 -4.64
N ASN A 51 -11.57 12.37 -5.34
CA ASN A 51 -12.38 11.32 -4.69
C ASN A 51 -11.58 10.02 -4.56
N PHE A 52 -11.17 9.68 -3.35
CA PHE A 52 -10.51 8.41 -3.01
C PHE A 52 -10.69 8.07 -1.52
N ASN A 53 -10.40 6.84 -1.15
CA ASN A 53 -10.50 6.39 0.24
C ASN A 53 -9.11 6.43 0.89
N ILE A 54 -9.05 6.94 2.11
CA ILE A 54 -7.84 6.93 2.93
C ILE A 54 -7.94 5.79 3.93
N ILE A 55 -6.86 5.04 4.07
CA ILE A 55 -6.68 4.03 5.12
C ILE A 55 -5.47 4.45 5.93
N GLN A 56 -5.70 4.93 7.14
CA GLN A 56 -4.62 5.16 8.09
C GLN A 56 -4.25 3.84 8.75
N MET A 57 -3.03 3.38 8.56
CA MET A 57 -2.57 2.10 9.09
C MET A 57 -1.06 2.08 9.25
N ASN A 58 -0.61 1.52 10.36
CA ASN A 58 0.79 1.14 10.52
C ASN A 58 0.98 -0.31 10.08
N LEU A 59 1.72 -0.53 8.99
CA LEU A 59 1.95 -1.86 8.43
C LEU A 59 2.80 -2.78 9.34
N PHE A 60 3.28 -2.31 10.47
CA PHE A 60 3.83 -3.17 11.53
C PHE A 60 2.75 -3.90 12.34
N ASP A 61 1.50 -3.44 12.30
CA ASP A 61 0.37 -4.10 12.95
C ASP A 61 -0.28 -5.10 11.98
N THR A 62 0.16 -6.35 12.09
CA THR A 62 -0.33 -7.44 11.23
C THR A 62 -1.80 -7.75 11.48
N ASN A 63 -2.30 -7.57 12.71
CA ASN A 63 -3.71 -7.79 13.01
C ASN A 63 -4.60 -6.77 12.27
N GLU A 64 -4.17 -5.50 12.27
CA GLU A 64 -4.87 -4.44 11.56
C GLU A 64 -4.89 -4.70 10.05
N ILE A 65 -3.75 -5.16 9.48
CA ILE A 65 -3.68 -5.55 8.06
C ILE A 65 -4.78 -6.55 7.72
N TYR A 66 -4.89 -7.66 8.46
CA TYR A 66 -5.91 -8.68 8.19
C TYR A 66 -7.32 -8.17 8.46
N ASN A 67 -7.54 -7.47 9.56
CA ASN A 67 -8.88 -7.00 9.95
C ASN A 67 -9.49 -6.01 8.93
N ILE A 68 -8.67 -5.21 8.29
CA ILE A 68 -9.12 -4.19 7.34
C ILE A 68 -9.02 -4.67 5.90
N LEU A 69 -7.82 -5.09 5.47
CA LEU A 69 -7.57 -5.33 4.05
C LEU A 69 -8.27 -6.57 3.51
N SER A 70 -8.45 -7.63 4.32
CA SER A 70 -9.15 -8.85 3.88
C SER A 70 -10.63 -8.61 3.52
N LYS A 71 -11.23 -7.55 4.04
CA LYS A 71 -12.64 -7.18 3.77
C LYS A 71 -12.80 -6.34 2.51
N LEU A 72 -11.71 -5.83 1.96
CA LEU A 72 -11.76 -4.96 0.80
C LEU A 72 -11.75 -5.77 -0.51
N LYS A 73 -12.55 -5.31 -1.46
CA LYS A 73 -12.49 -5.83 -2.82
C LYS A 73 -11.44 -5.05 -3.60
N ILE A 74 -10.23 -5.60 -3.70
CA ILE A 74 -9.09 -4.98 -4.37
C ILE A 74 -8.77 -5.76 -5.64
N ASP A 75 -8.70 -5.08 -6.78
CA ASP A 75 -8.33 -5.68 -8.06
C ASP A 75 -6.85 -5.42 -8.42
N ILE A 76 -6.30 -4.27 -8.00
CA ILE A 76 -4.87 -3.96 -8.14
C ILE A 76 -4.31 -3.64 -6.77
N ILE A 77 -3.16 -4.21 -6.43
CA ILE A 77 -2.40 -3.79 -5.26
C ILE A 77 -1.01 -3.33 -5.68
N ILE A 78 -0.62 -2.14 -5.19
CA ILE A 78 0.71 -1.57 -5.39
C ILE A 78 1.39 -1.51 -4.03
N CYS A 79 2.29 -2.46 -3.81
CA CYS A 79 3.05 -2.61 -2.58
C CYS A 79 4.28 -1.70 -2.62
N ASN A 80 4.06 -0.40 -2.37
CA ASN A 80 5.11 0.61 -2.44
C ASN A 80 5.67 0.99 -1.07
N ALA A 81 4.94 0.74 0.02
CA ALA A 81 5.42 1.05 1.37
C ALA A 81 6.75 0.36 1.64
N GLY A 82 7.72 1.11 2.09
CA GLY A 82 9.04 0.61 2.41
C GLY A 82 9.84 1.64 3.20
N ILE A 83 10.94 1.21 3.78
CA ILE A 83 11.87 2.06 4.53
C ILE A 83 13.32 1.68 4.18
N GLY A 84 14.17 2.68 4.07
CA GLY A 84 15.62 2.50 3.97
C GLY A 84 16.30 2.94 5.25
N ARG A 85 16.66 2.00 6.11
CA ARG A 85 17.55 2.23 7.26
C ARG A 85 18.91 1.62 7.00
N GLY A 86 19.96 2.12 7.66
CA GLY A 86 21.31 1.65 7.44
C GLY A 86 21.88 2.09 6.09
N ALA A 87 21.47 3.26 5.58
CA ALA A 87 21.89 3.80 4.28
C ALA A 87 23.40 3.99 4.12
N GLU A 88 24.18 3.98 5.22
CA GLU A 88 25.63 4.05 5.22
C GLU A 88 26.31 2.71 4.89
N GLY A 89 25.55 1.70 4.54
CA GLY A 89 26.02 0.38 4.14
C GLY A 89 26.01 -0.64 5.28
N ILE A 90 26.14 -1.93 4.92
CA ILE A 90 25.98 -3.06 5.84
C ILE A 90 26.96 -3.04 7.01
N LEU A 91 28.15 -2.49 6.83
CA LEU A 91 29.16 -2.43 7.89
C LEU A 91 28.78 -1.47 9.03
N LYS A 92 27.93 -0.48 8.75
CA LYS A 92 27.48 0.52 9.73
C LYS A 92 26.01 0.32 10.16
N ALA A 93 25.27 -0.53 9.48
CA ALA A 93 23.89 -0.82 9.82
C ALA A 93 23.81 -1.47 11.22
N SER A 94 22.97 -0.91 12.08
CA SER A 94 22.68 -1.50 13.37
C SER A 94 21.80 -2.74 13.21
N ARG A 95 21.78 -3.59 14.24
CA ARG A 95 20.84 -4.72 14.29
C ARG A 95 19.39 -4.25 14.17
N GLU A 96 19.05 -3.15 14.83
CA GLU A 96 17.72 -2.55 14.75
C GLU A 96 17.37 -2.10 13.33
N ASP A 97 18.32 -1.51 12.59
CA ASP A 97 18.10 -1.10 11.20
C ASP A 97 17.75 -2.29 10.30
N ILE A 98 18.44 -3.42 10.50
CA ILE A 98 18.19 -4.66 9.77
C ILE A 98 16.79 -5.20 10.11
N GLU A 99 16.46 -5.30 11.40
CA GLU A 99 15.18 -5.83 11.88
C GLU A 99 14.01 -4.98 11.40
N VAL A 100 14.07 -3.66 11.53
CA VAL A 100 13.01 -2.74 11.09
C VAL A 100 12.85 -2.76 9.58
N SER A 101 13.95 -2.76 8.83
CA SER A 101 13.90 -2.82 7.36
C SER A 101 13.29 -4.14 6.88
N THR A 102 13.69 -5.27 7.46
CA THR A 102 13.15 -6.58 7.12
C THR A 102 11.67 -6.67 7.46
N LYS A 103 11.27 -6.19 8.63
CA LYS A 103 9.89 -6.21 9.08
C LYS A 103 8.97 -5.41 8.15
N LEU A 104 9.36 -4.21 7.74
CA LEU A 104 8.52 -3.40 6.86
C LEU A 104 8.59 -3.86 5.40
N ASN A 105 9.81 -4.08 4.87
CA ASN A 105 9.99 -4.32 3.44
C ASN A 105 9.67 -5.76 3.03
N VAL A 106 9.71 -6.72 3.96
CA VAL A 106 9.46 -8.14 3.68
C VAL A 106 8.23 -8.65 4.39
N GLU A 107 8.20 -8.65 5.73
CA GLU A 107 7.09 -9.23 6.49
C GLU A 107 5.77 -8.52 6.22
N SER A 108 5.73 -7.20 6.35
CA SER A 108 4.51 -6.42 6.13
C SER A 108 4.00 -6.54 4.70
N TYR A 109 4.91 -6.59 3.73
CA TYR A 109 4.57 -6.86 2.33
C TYR A 109 3.87 -8.22 2.18
N LEU A 110 4.44 -9.29 2.73
CA LEU A 110 3.86 -10.63 2.65
C LEU A 110 2.51 -10.72 3.36
N HIS A 111 2.36 -10.11 4.54
CA HIS A 111 1.09 -10.05 5.24
C HIS A 111 0.03 -9.27 4.46
N THR A 112 0.41 -8.18 3.85
CA THR A 112 -0.48 -7.37 2.99
C THR A 112 -0.98 -8.19 1.79
N LEU A 113 -0.09 -8.91 1.11
CA LEU A 113 -0.48 -9.81 0.02
C LEU A 113 -1.39 -10.93 0.52
N LYS A 114 -1.05 -11.57 1.64
CA LYS A 114 -1.85 -12.66 2.22
C LYS A 114 -3.25 -12.20 2.61
N ALA A 115 -3.44 -10.93 2.97
CA ALA A 115 -4.76 -10.37 3.26
C ALA A 115 -5.58 -10.10 2.00
N VAL A 116 -4.96 -9.67 0.89
CA VAL A 116 -5.65 -9.17 -0.30
C VAL A 116 -5.79 -10.25 -1.40
N VAL A 117 -4.73 -11.03 -1.65
CA VAL A 117 -4.67 -11.96 -2.78
C VAL A 117 -5.73 -13.07 -2.76
N PRO A 118 -6.13 -13.64 -1.61
CA PRO A 118 -7.21 -14.65 -1.59
C PRO A 118 -8.50 -14.16 -2.25
N GLY A 119 -8.85 -12.89 -2.04
CA GLY A 119 -10.00 -12.26 -2.71
C GLY A 119 -9.83 -12.15 -4.22
N MET A 120 -8.61 -11.85 -4.69
CA MET A 120 -8.29 -11.82 -6.12
C MET A 120 -8.41 -13.20 -6.75
N VAL A 121 -7.86 -14.23 -6.10
CA VAL A 121 -7.93 -15.64 -6.56
C VAL A 121 -9.38 -16.10 -6.67
N LYS A 122 -10.19 -15.86 -5.64
CA LYS A 122 -11.62 -16.21 -5.64
C LYS A 122 -12.37 -15.59 -6.81
N ARG A 123 -12.02 -14.36 -7.17
CA ARG A 123 -12.63 -13.64 -8.30
C ARG A 123 -11.97 -13.95 -9.65
N ARG A 124 -10.88 -14.73 -9.67
CA ARG A 124 -10.03 -14.96 -10.87
C ARG A 124 -9.60 -13.67 -11.54
N LYS A 125 -9.30 -12.65 -10.73
CA LYS A 125 -8.95 -11.32 -11.20
C LYS A 125 -8.13 -10.58 -10.16
N GLY A 126 -6.94 -10.16 -10.56
CA GLY A 126 -6.05 -9.39 -9.71
C GLY A 126 -4.75 -9.03 -10.41
N HIS A 127 -4.10 -7.98 -9.92
CA HIS A 127 -2.78 -7.54 -10.36
C HIS A 127 -1.98 -7.08 -9.15
N VAL A 128 -0.77 -7.60 -9.00
CA VAL A 128 0.15 -7.28 -7.91
C VAL A 128 1.37 -6.57 -8.49
N VAL A 129 1.73 -5.43 -7.93
CA VAL A 129 2.88 -4.59 -8.29
C VAL A 129 3.73 -4.32 -7.05
#